data_a2b497463f283b573bc1114b78acb8f7
#
_entry.id   a2b497463f283b573bc1114b78acb8f7
#
_cell.length_a   1.000
_cell.length_b   1.000
_cell.length_c   1.000
_cell.angle_alpha   90.00
_cell.angle_beta   90.00
_cell.angle_gamma   90.00
#
_symmetry.space_group_name_H-M   'P 1'
#
loop_
_entity.id
_entity.type
_entity.pdbx_description
1 polymer ?
#
loop_
_entity_poly.entity_id
_entity_poly.type
_entity_poly.pdbx_seq_one_letter_code
_entity_poly.pdbx_strand_id
1 'polypeptide(L)'
;MFKPLTALAVGLSLALSGAALAKEKIDFMFPAPVDGKLTMEMTRVIKQFNESQQDVEVRGIFTGNYDTTKIKAESAQKAGQPPALVIMSANFTTDLALKDEILPMDELFQYGDQKAGDFLVKAFWPAMHKNAQVMGTTWAIPFHNSTPILYYNKTMFDRAGIKQPPQTWAELLADARKLTDESKGQWGIMLPSTNDDYGGWIFSALVRA
;
A
#
# COMPACT_ATOMS: atom_id res chain seq x y z
N MET A 1 28.82 30.26 -77.86
CA MET A 1 29.10 30.90 -76.57
C MET A 1 28.09 30.41 -75.54
N PHE A 2 28.34 29.26 -74.90
CA PHE A 2 27.45 28.62 -73.96
C PHE A 2 27.95 28.84 -72.54
N LYS A 3 27.12 29.44 -71.66
CA LYS A 3 27.40 29.59 -70.24
C LYS A 3 26.93 28.33 -69.51
N PRO A 4 27.67 27.77 -68.58
CA PRO A 4 27.18 26.66 -67.74
C PRO A 4 26.30 27.17 -66.64
N LEU A 5 25.13 26.53 -66.44
CA LEU A 5 24.28 26.64 -65.24
C LEU A 5 24.90 25.89 -64.09
N THR A 6 25.24 26.64 -63.04
CA THR A 6 25.66 26.06 -61.77
C THR A 6 24.40 25.62 -60.98
N ALA A 7 24.18 24.34 -60.86
CA ALA A 7 23.12 23.78 -60.01
C ALA A 7 23.52 23.87 -58.54
N LEU A 8 22.81 24.68 -57.77
CA LEU A 8 22.96 24.81 -56.31
C LEU A 8 22.15 23.68 -55.65
N ALA A 9 22.84 22.63 -55.19
CA ALA A 9 22.21 21.56 -54.41
C ALA A 9 22.04 22.08 -52.97
N VAL A 10 20.78 22.43 -52.62
CA VAL A 10 20.40 22.71 -51.21
C VAL A 10 20.16 21.38 -50.53
N GLY A 11 21.14 20.94 -49.76
CA GLY A 11 20.99 19.78 -48.88
C GLY A 11 20.03 20.10 -47.73
N LEU A 12 18.79 19.59 -47.81
CA LEU A 12 17.82 19.64 -46.74
C LEU A 12 18.19 18.57 -45.69
N SER A 13 19.01 18.96 -44.70
CA SER A 13 19.29 18.11 -43.53
C SER A 13 18.03 18.05 -42.67
N LEU A 14 17.21 17.00 -42.82
CA LEU A 14 16.20 16.65 -41.85
C LEU A 14 16.90 16.24 -40.55
N ALA A 15 17.08 17.21 -39.65
CA ALA A 15 17.35 16.92 -38.27
C ALA A 15 16.10 16.24 -37.70
N LEU A 16 16.08 14.91 -37.69
CA LEU A 16 15.19 14.13 -36.80
C LEU A 16 15.63 14.44 -35.37
N SER A 17 15.18 15.57 -34.85
CA SER A 17 15.14 15.80 -33.42
C SER A 17 14.17 14.76 -32.86
N GLY A 18 14.69 13.64 -32.39
CA GLY A 18 13.94 12.73 -31.55
C GLY A 18 13.39 13.54 -30.39
N ALA A 19 12.14 13.96 -30.48
CA ALA A 19 11.44 14.52 -29.35
C ALA A 19 11.47 13.41 -28.28
N ALA A 20 12.32 13.58 -27.27
CA ALA A 20 12.24 12.77 -26.09
C ALA A 20 10.81 12.98 -25.56
N LEU A 21 9.96 11.96 -25.71
CA LEU A 21 8.62 11.98 -25.14
C LEU A 21 8.80 12.21 -23.65
N ALA A 22 8.16 13.26 -23.12
CA ALA A 22 8.17 13.50 -21.68
C ALA A 22 7.54 12.28 -21.00
N LYS A 23 8.16 11.83 -19.91
CA LYS A 23 7.63 10.73 -19.11
C LYS A 23 6.16 11.01 -18.74
N GLU A 24 5.32 9.99 -18.86
CA GLU A 24 3.96 10.06 -18.36
C GLU A 24 3.97 10.16 -16.82
N LYS A 25 3.25 11.14 -16.27
CA LYS A 25 3.23 11.38 -14.82
C LYS A 25 2.04 10.68 -14.20
N ILE A 26 2.32 9.83 -13.23
CA ILE A 26 1.28 9.11 -12.48
C ILE A 26 1.41 9.37 -10.98
N ASP A 27 0.28 9.48 -10.30
CA ASP A 27 0.20 9.69 -8.87
C ASP A 27 0.09 8.37 -8.13
N PHE A 28 0.90 8.23 -7.08
CA PHE A 28 0.90 7.12 -6.15
C PHE A 28 0.62 7.62 -4.73
N MET A 29 -0.60 7.39 -4.24
CA MET A 29 -1.01 7.79 -2.89
C MET A 29 -0.72 6.68 -1.87
N PHE A 30 -0.21 7.06 -0.70
CA PHE A 30 0.05 6.10 0.37
C PHE A 30 -0.06 6.68 1.78
N PRO A 31 -0.50 5.83 2.76
CA PRO A 31 -0.80 6.23 4.13
C PRO A 31 0.48 6.37 4.96
N ALA A 32 1.22 7.44 4.74
CA ALA A 32 2.39 7.77 5.53
C ALA A 32 2.39 9.27 5.85
N PRO A 33 2.93 9.68 7.01
CA PRO A 33 3.16 11.08 7.31
C PRO A 33 4.21 11.65 6.36
N VAL A 34 4.33 12.97 6.30
CA VAL A 34 5.28 13.66 5.40
C VAL A 34 6.75 13.34 5.73
N ASP A 35 7.02 12.95 6.96
CA ASP A 35 8.34 12.60 7.47
C ASP A 35 8.36 11.22 8.15
N GLY A 36 9.55 10.69 8.38
CA GLY A 36 9.75 9.41 9.04
C GLY A 36 10.41 8.34 8.16
N LYS A 37 10.72 7.19 8.76
CA LYS A 37 11.45 6.12 8.08
C LYS A 37 10.69 5.53 6.87
N LEU A 38 9.39 5.33 7.01
CA LEU A 38 8.57 4.80 5.92
C LEU A 38 8.56 5.75 4.73
N THR A 39 8.40 7.05 5.00
CA THR A 39 8.43 8.10 3.97
C THR A 39 9.77 8.14 3.24
N MET A 40 10.88 8.05 3.97
CA MET A 40 12.22 7.99 3.38
C MET A 40 12.38 6.77 2.46
N GLU A 41 11.92 5.60 2.90
CA GLU A 41 12.00 4.37 2.09
C GLU A 41 11.10 4.45 0.85
N MET A 42 9.88 4.95 0.96
CA MET A 42 9.00 5.15 -0.19
C MET A 42 9.61 6.13 -1.20
N THR A 43 10.16 7.23 -0.73
CA THR A 43 10.87 8.20 -1.59
C THR A 43 12.05 7.54 -2.30
N ARG A 44 12.82 6.71 -1.60
CA ARG A 44 13.94 5.96 -2.19
C ARG A 44 13.49 4.99 -3.28
N VAL A 45 12.45 4.21 -3.01
CA VAL A 45 11.91 3.22 -3.97
C VAL A 45 11.34 3.91 -5.20
N ILE A 46 10.56 4.97 -5.02
CA ILE A 46 10.01 5.76 -6.14
C ILE A 46 11.14 6.37 -6.97
N LYS A 47 12.16 6.92 -6.33
CA LYS A 47 13.32 7.47 -7.04
C LYS A 47 14.02 6.38 -7.86
N GLN A 48 14.29 5.20 -7.27
CA GLN A 48 14.92 4.09 -8.00
C GLN A 48 14.10 3.66 -9.20
N PHE A 49 12.77 3.56 -9.07
CA PHE A 49 11.90 3.25 -10.19
C PHE A 49 12.00 4.32 -11.29
N ASN A 50 11.89 5.59 -10.94
CA ASN A 50 11.95 6.70 -11.89
C ASN A 50 13.30 6.80 -12.63
N GLU A 51 14.38 6.34 -12.00
CA GLU A 51 15.72 6.29 -12.60
C GLU A 51 15.94 5.04 -13.47
N SER A 52 15.18 3.97 -13.26
CA SER A 52 15.37 2.70 -13.95
C SER A 52 14.77 2.64 -15.36
N GLN A 53 13.90 3.56 -15.73
CA GLN A 53 13.19 3.61 -17.02
C GLN A 53 12.89 5.07 -17.43
N GLN A 54 12.42 5.27 -18.69
CA GLN A 54 12.20 6.61 -19.25
C GLN A 54 10.73 6.90 -19.64
N ASP A 55 9.83 5.95 -19.41
CA ASP A 55 8.45 6.01 -19.90
C ASP A 55 7.52 6.70 -18.90
N VAL A 56 7.69 6.43 -17.60
CA VAL A 56 6.79 6.85 -16.53
C VAL A 56 7.53 7.59 -15.42
N GLU A 57 6.94 8.66 -14.89
CA GLU A 57 7.37 9.34 -13.67
C GLU A 57 6.33 9.16 -12.58
N VAL A 58 6.66 8.37 -11.57
CA VAL A 58 5.81 8.19 -10.37
C VAL A 58 6.00 9.37 -9.42
N ARG A 59 4.90 10.03 -9.04
CA ARG A 59 4.87 11.05 -7.99
C ARG A 59 4.27 10.46 -6.72
N GLY A 60 5.05 10.40 -5.65
CA GLY A 60 4.58 9.93 -4.35
C GLY A 60 3.77 11.00 -3.62
N ILE A 61 2.56 10.66 -3.18
CA ILE A 61 1.67 11.53 -2.42
C ILE A 61 1.44 10.94 -1.04
N PHE A 62 2.00 11.60 -0.03
CA PHE A 62 1.85 11.24 1.38
C PHE A 62 0.50 11.72 1.89
N THR A 63 -0.31 10.83 2.45
CA THR A 63 -1.71 11.12 2.80
C THR A 63 -2.01 11.00 4.27
N GLY A 64 -1.06 10.55 5.09
CA GLY A 64 -1.17 10.44 6.54
C GLY A 64 -1.54 9.04 7.01
N ASN A 65 -2.81 8.68 7.05
CA ASN A 65 -3.31 7.37 7.44
C ASN A 65 -4.22 6.76 6.37
N TYR A 66 -4.70 5.54 6.59
CA TYR A 66 -5.55 4.81 5.62
C TYR A 66 -6.89 5.51 5.37
N ASP A 67 -7.56 6.02 6.41
CA ASP A 67 -8.84 6.74 6.26
C ASP A 67 -8.68 7.99 5.40
N THR A 68 -7.67 8.79 5.71
CA THR A 68 -7.36 10.01 4.93
C THR A 68 -6.97 9.66 3.49
N THR A 69 -6.24 8.57 3.29
CA THR A 69 -5.87 8.10 1.94
C THR A 69 -7.11 7.74 1.15
N LYS A 70 -8.03 6.97 1.73
CA LYS A 70 -9.29 6.59 1.09
C LYS A 70 -10.10 7.81 0.69
N ILE A 71 -10.34 8.75 1.63
CA ILE A 71 -11.10 9.98 1.37
C ILE A 71 -10.47 10.79 0.24
N LYS A 72 -9.15 10.94 0.21
CA LYS A 72 -8.45 11.69 -0.83
C LYS A 72 -8.53 10.99 -2.19
N ALA A 73 -8.38 9.66 -2.23
CA ALA A 73 -8.47 8.89 -3.46
C ALA A 73 -9.89 8.96 -4.07
N GLU A 74 -10.93 8.73 -3.26
CA GLU A 74 -12.33 8.86 -3.68
C GLU A 74 -12.66 10.30 -4.15
N SER A 75 -12.13 11.31 -3.46
CA SER A 75 -12.33 12.72 -3.83
C SER A 75 -11.66 13.06 -5.15
N ALA A 76 -10.44 12.57 -5.38
CA ALA A 76 -9.70 12.75 -6.63
C ALA A 76 -10.41 12.05 -7.79
N GLN A 77 -10.93 10.85 -7.56
CA GLN A 77 -11.72 10.12 -8.56
C GLN A 77 -12.99 10.88 -8.94
N LYS A 78 -13.75 11.40 -7.97
CA LYS A 78 -14.94 12.23 -8.23
C LYS A 78 -14.62 13.52 -8.98
N ALA A 79 -13.41 14.05 -8.81
CA ALA A 79 -12.90 15.20 -9.55
C ALA A 79 -12.39 14.85 -10.98
N GLY A 80 -12.45 13.57 -11.38
CA GLY A 80 -11.92 13.11 -12.66
C GLY A 80 -10.40 13.03 -12.76
N GLN A 81 -9.71 12.99 -11.62
CA GLN A 81 -8.25 12.93 -11.49
C GLN A 81 -7.84 11.82 -10.51
N PRO A 82 -8.24 10.56 -10.74
CA PRO A 82 -7.90 9.47 -9.83
C PRO A 82 -6.39 9.26 -9.78
N PRO A 83 -5.84 8.86 -8.61
CA PRO A 83 -4.48 8.37 -8.57
C PRO A 83 -4.36 7.08 -9.37
N ALA A 84 -3.22 6.86 -10.03
CA ALA A 84 -2.97 5.61 -10.74
C ALA A 84 -2.75 4.44 -9.77
N LEU A 85 -2.14 4.71 -8.63
CA LEU A 85 -1.87 3.72 -7.59
C LEU A 85 -2.22 4.28 -6.20
N VAL A 86 -2.73 3.39 -5.33
CA VAL A 86 -3.03 3.74 -3.95
C VAL A 86 -2.73 2.55 -3.03
N ILE A 87 -2.11 2.80 -1.89
CA ILE A 87 -1.97 1.78 -0.83
C ILE A 87 -3.17 1.89 0.10
N MET A 88 -3.89 0.78 0.25
CA MET A 88 -5.05 0.66 1.12
C MET A 88 -4.93 -0.54 2.06
N SER A 89 -5.68 -0.51 3.16
CA SER A 89 -5.92 -1.71 3.96
C SER A 89 -6.83 -2.68 3.21
N ALA A 90 -6.75 -3.97 3.53
CA ALA A 90 -7.57 -5.00 2.90
C ALA A 90 -9.08 -4.73 3.05
N ASN A 91 -9.51 -4.16 4.19
CA ASN A 91 -10.91 -3.81 4.41
C ASN A 91 -11.38 -2.72 3.43
N PHE A 92 -10.59 -1.67 3.23
CA PHE A 92 -10.91 -0.60 2.28
C PHE A 92 -10.80 -1.07 0.82
N THR A 93 -9.86 -1.94 0.51
CA THR A 93 -9.79 -2.57 -0.81
C THR A 93 -11.08 -3.32 -1.14
N THR A 94 -11.62 -4.06 -0.17
CA THR A 94 -12.91 -4.75 -0.34
C THR A 94 -14.05 -3.77 -0.59
N ASP A 95 -14.14 -2.69 0.17
CA ASP A 95 -15.17 -1.66 0.00
C ASP A 95 -15.09 -0.99 -1.38
N LEU A 96 -13.88 -0.60 -1.81
CA LEU A 96 -13.65 0.03 -3.11
C LEU A 96 -13.94 -0.93 -4.28
N ALA A 97 -13.58 -2.20 -4.15
CA ALA A 97 -13.88 -3.23 -5.15
C ALA A 97 -15.39 -3.45 -5.31
N LEU A 98 -16.15 -3.53 -4.21
CA LEU A 98 -17.60 -3.69 -4.24
C LEU A 98 -18.36 -2.47 -4.79
N LYS A 99 -17.70 -1.31 -4.86
CA LYS A 99 -18.23 -0.06 -5.43
C LYS A 99 -17.77 0.21 -6.85
N ASP A 100 -16.97 -0.69 -7.44
CA ASP A 100 -16.33 -0.50 -8.74
C ASP A 100 -15.46 0.78 -8.81
N GLU A 101 -14.84 1.15 -7.68
CA GLU A 101 -14.00 2.35 -7.58
C GLU A 101 -12.50 2.06 -7.84
N ILE A 102 -12.14 0.80 -8.04
CA ILE A 102 -10.80 0.34 -8.43
C ILE A 102 -10.90 -0.70 -9.54
N LEU A 103 -9.81 -0.87 -10.30
CA LEU A 103 -9.74 -1.86 -11.37
C LEU A 103 -9.24 -3.21 -10.84
N PRO A 104 -9.81 -4.33 -11.28
CA PRO A 104 -9.29 -5.64 -10.94
C PRO A 104 -7.89 -5.85 -11.54
N MET A 105 -6.97 -6.34 -10.71
CA MET A 105 -5.60 -6.64 -11.14
C MET A 105 -5.57 -7.75 -12.19
N ASP A 106 -6.51 -8.70 -12.13
CA ASP A 106 -6.63 -9.79 -13.10
C ASP A 106 -6.84 -9.25 -14.53
N GLU A 107 -7.52 -8.11 -14.69
CA GLU A 107 -7.64 -7.44 -16.00
C GLU A 107 -6.34 -6.73 -16.38
N LEU A 108 -5.70 -6.04 -15.45
CA LEU A 108 -4.46 -5.31 -15.74
C LEU A 108 -3.33 -6.24 -16.17
N PHE A 109 -3.26 -7.46 -15.61
CA PHE A 109 -2.26 -8.45 -16.01
C PHE A 109 -2.41 -8.94 -17.45
N GLN A 110 -3.59 -8.76 -18.05
CA GLN A 110 -3.81 -9.13 -19.46
C GLN A 110 -3.21 -8.11 -20.44
N TYR A 111 -3.05 -6.85 -20.01
CA TYR A 111 -2.49 -5.78 -20.84
C TYR A 111 -0.97 -5.66 -20.74
N GLY A 112 -0.36 -6.27 -19.73
CA GLY A 112 1.08 -6.24 -19.49
C GLY A 112 1.78 -7.55 -19.76
N ASP A 113 2.97 -7.71 -19.17
CA ASP A 113 3.67 -8.99 -19.18
C ASP A 113 2.88 -10.01 -18.34
N GLN A 114 2.38 -11.08 -18.96
CA GLN A 114 1.67 -12.18 -18.29
C GLN A 114 2.46 -12.78 -17.10
N LYS A 115 3.78 -12.60 -17.08
CA LYS A 115 4.64 -12.96 -15.96
C LYS A 115 4.33 -12.20 -14.67
N ALA A 116 3.65 -11.04 -14.74
CA ALA A 116 3.26 -10.27 -13.56
C ALA A 116 2.25 -11.03 -12.69
N GLY A 117 1.25 -11.68 -13.30
CA GLY A 117 0.30 -12.55 -12.59
C GLY A 117 1.00 -13.76 -11.96
N ASP A 118 1.89 -14.41 -12.71
CA ASP A 118 2.73 -15.51 -12.22
C ASP A 118 3.63 -15.09 -11.05
N PHE A 119 4.18 -13.87 -11.10
CA PHE A 119 5.00 -13.32 -10.03
C PHE A 119 4.19 -13.20 -8.73
N LEU A 120 2.97 -12.67 -8.78
CA LEU A 120 2.11 -12.55 -7.60
C LEU A 120 1.87 -13.90 -6.91
N VAL A 121 1.55 -14.92 -7.69
CA VAL A 121 1.31 -16.26 -7.15
C VAL A 121 2.56 -16.86 -6.51
N LYS A 122 3.74 -16.59 -7.07
CA LYS A 122 5.02 -17.19 -6.62
C LYS A 122 5.73 -16.38 -5.54
N ALA A 123 5.57 -15.04 -5.54
CA ALA A 123 6.32 -14.15 -4.66
C ALA A 123 5.68 -13.97 -3.28
N PHE A 124 4.38 -14.26 -3.13
CA PHE A 124 3.65 -14.04 -1.89
C PHE A 124 3.11 -15.34 -1.30
N TRP A 125 3.05 -15.40 0.01
CA TRP A 125 2.38 -16.52 0.68
C TRP A 125 0.90 -16.58 0.30
N PRO A 126 0.30 -17.76 0.18
CA PRO A 126 -1.10 -17.91 -0.24
C PRO A 126 -2.09 -17.08 0.59
N ALA A 127 -1.84 -16.94 1.90
CA ALA A 127 -2.68 -16.13 2.78
C ALA A 127 -2.64 -14.63 2.42
N MET A 128 -1.49 -14.11 2.00
CA MET A 128 -1.36 -12.71 1.56
C MET A 128 -2.08 -12.48 0.23
N HIS A 129 -1.94 -13.41 -0.71
CA HIS A 129 -2.66 -13.35 -1.97
C HIS A 129 -4.18 -13.41 -1.76
N LYS A 130 -4.65 -14.28 -0.85
CA LYS A 130 -6.08 -14.35 -0.49
C LYS A 130 -6.62 -13.04 0.08
N ASN A 131 -5.83 -12.30 0.85
CA ASN A 131 -6.24 -11.00 1.39
C ASN A 131 -6.42 -9.93 0.31
N ALA A 132 -5.83 -10.12 -0.86
CA ALA A 132 -5.97 -9.23 -2.02
C ALA A 132 -7.15 -9.59 -2.92
N GLN A 133 -7.91 -10.64 -2.59
CA GLN A 133 -9.04 -11.14 -3.36
C GLN A 133 -10.39 -10.79 -2.74
N VAL A 134 -11.31 -10.37 -3.59
CA VAL A 134 -12.73 -10.18 -3.25
C VAL A 134 -13.54 -11.02 -4.23
N MET A 135 -14.35 -11.94 -3.71
CA MET A 135 -15.19 -12.88 -4.50
C MET A 135 -14.41 -13.66 -5.58
N GLY A 136 -13.14 -14.00 -5.28
CA GLY A 136 -12.28 -14.78 -6.18
C GLY A 136 -11.50 -13.97 -7.21
N THR A 137 -11.78 -12.68 -7.36
CA THR A 137 -11.03 -11.76 -8.22
C THR A 137 -9.93 -11.05 -7.45
N THR A 138 -8.75 -10.92 -8.02
CA THR A 138 -7.61 -10.20 -7.43
C THR A 138 -7.75 -8.71 -7.70
N TRP A 139 -7.86 -7.90 -6.64
CA TRP A 139 -8.05 -6.45 -6.72
C TRP A 139 -6.85 -5.64 -6.28
N ALA A 140 -5.87 -6.28 -5.66
CA ALA A 140 -4.68 -5.60 -5.16
C ALA A 140 -3.45 -6.50 -5.22
N ILE A 141 -2.29 -5.87 -5.11
CA ILE A 141 -1.01 -6.54 -4.90
C ILE A 141 -0.63 -6.36 -3.43
N PRO A 142 -0.28 -7.43 -2.69
CA PRO A 142 0.25 -7.28 -1.34
C PRO A 142 1.49 -6.40 -1.35
N PHE A 143 1.47 -5.31 -0.59
CA PHE A 143 2.59 -4.37 -0.51
C PHE A 143 3.37 -4.54 0.79
N HIS A 144 2.68 -4.54 1.91
CA HIS A 144 3.24 -4.85 3.23
C HIS A 144 2.16 -5.54 4.08
N ASN A 145 2.61 -6.38 5.00
CA ASN A 145 1.71 -7.08 5.90
C ASN A 145 2.13 -6.87 7.34
N SER A 146 1.13 -6.69 8.19
CA SER A 146 1.30 -6.65 9.64
C SER A 146 0.63 -7.84 10.28
N THR A 147 1.13 -8.24 11.43
CA THR A 147 0.55 -9.31 12.26
C THR A 147 0.32 -8.75 13.67
N PRO A 148 -0.83 -9.01 14.31
CA PRO A 148 -1.01 -8.69 15.72
C PRO A 148 0.04 -9.43 16.54
N ILE A 149 0.73 -8.71 17.42
CA ILE A 149 1.63 -9.30 18.40
C ILE A 149 1.31 -8.73 19.77
N LEU A 150 1.46 -9.55 20.81
CA LEU A 150 1.27 -9.16 22.18
C LEU A 150 2.58 -8.61 22.73
N TYR A 151 2.62 -7.31 23.01
CA TYR A 151 3.65 -6.73 23.87
C TYR A 151 3.22 -6.86 25.32
N TYR A 152 4.06 -7.43 26.17
CA TYR A 152 3.74 -7.56 27.58
C TYR A 152 4.86 -6.99 28.47
N ASN A 153 4.44 -6.45 29.61
CA ASN A 153 5.39 -5.95 30.63
C ASN A 153 5.83 -7.10 31.52
N LYS A 154 7.04 -7.60 31.26
CA LYS A 154 7.61 -8.74 32.02
C LYS A 154 7.65 -8.48 33.52
N THR A 155 8.00 -7.27 33.96
CA THR A 155 8.06 -6.92 35.39
C THR A 155 6.68 -7.01 36.04
N MET A 156 5.62 -6.58 35.35
CA MET A 156 4.25 -6.73 35.86
C MET A 156 3.83 -8.19 35.94
N PHE A 157 4.17 -9.00 34.95
CA PHE A 157 3.92 -10.45 34.94
C PHE A 157 4.60 -11.12 36.13
N ASP A 158 5.90 -10.87 36.35
CA ASP A 158 6.67 -11.43 37.44
C ASP A 158 6.05 -11.06 38.82
N ARG A 159 5.66 -9.79 39.01
CA ARG A 159 4.99 -9.32 40.25
C ARG A 159 3.64 -9.97 40.48
N ALA A 160 2.90 -10.24 39.41
CA ALA A 160 1.62 -10.93 39.46
C ALA A 160 1.76 -12.45 39.51
N GLY A 161 2.96 -13.02 39.47
CA GLY A 161 3.22 -14.44 39.45
C GLY A 161 2.76 -15.13 38.19
N ILE A 162 2.71 -14.39 37.06
CA ILE A 162 2.43 -14.91 35.71
C ILE A 162 3.77 -15.31 35.09
N LYS A 163 3.96 -16.60 34.84
CA LYS A 163 5.27 -17.14 34.47
C LYS A 163 5.55 -17.11 32.97
N GLN A 164 4.51 -17.06 32.15
CA GLN A 164 4.61 -17.10 30.69
C GLN A 164 3.52 -16.26 30.03
N PRO A 165 3.73 -15.77 28.80
CA PRO A 165 2.69 -15.09 28.04
C PRO A 165 1.50 -16.04 27.77
N PRO A 166 0.27 -15.51 27.70
CA PRO A 166 -0.92 -16.30 27.42
C PRO A 166 -0.84 -16.93 26.02
N GLN A 167 -1.33 -18.17 25.92
CA GLN A 167 -1.38 -18.95 24.67
C GLN A 167 -2.80 -18.97 24.10
N THR A 168 -3.79 -18.57 24.87
CA THR A 168 -5.21 -18.55 24.49
C THR A 168 -5.87 -17.23 24.88
N TRP A 169 -6.98 -16.90 24.24
CA TRP A 169 -7.78 -15.73 24.60
C TRP A 169 -8.32 -15.80 26.03
N ALA A 170 -8.64 -16.98 26.52
CA ALA A 170 -9.09 -17.18 27.90
C ALA A 170 -7.97 -16.86 28.90
N GLU A 171 -6.76 -17.32 28.64
CA GLU A 171 -5.59 -16.98 29.45
C GLU A 171 -5.28 -15.49 29.39
N LEU A 172 -5.32 -14.87 28.19
CA LEU A 172 -5.13 -13.42 28.05
C LEU A 172 -6.12 -12.63 28.89
N LEU A 173 -7.39 -13.02 28.89
CA LEU A 173 -8.43 -12.38 29.71
C LEU A 173 -8.19 -12.57 31.21
N ALA A 174 -7.78 -13.77 31.63
CA ALA A 174 -7.45 -14.07 33.02
C ALA A 174 -6.26 -13.24 33.49
N ASP A 175 -5.20 -13.17 32.69
CA ASP A 175 -4.02 -12.39 32.99
C ASP A 175 -4.32 -10.89 33.03
N ALA A 176 -5.13 -10.41 32.08
CA ALA A 176 -5.56 -9.00 32.05
C ALA A 176 -6.31 -8.61 33.33
N ARG A 177 -7.24 -9.46 33.81
CA ARG A 177 -7.96 -9.24 35.06
C ARG A 177 -7.00 -9.23 36.25
N LYS A 178 -6.05 -10.15 36.29
CA LYS A 178 -5.06 -10.26 37.37
C LYS A 178 -4.09 -9.06 37.44
N LEU A 179 -3.80 -8.47 36.27
CA LEU A 179 -2.90 -7.33 36.14
C LEU A 179 -3.60 -5.98 36.34
N THR A 180 -4.92 -5.94 36.32
CA THR A 180 -5.69 -4.71 36.51
C THR A 180 -5.76 -4.34 37.99
N ASP A 181 -5.43 -3.09 38.32
CA ASP A 181 -5.60 -2.47 39.62
C ASP A 181 -6.14 -1.05 39.41
N GLU A 182 -7.46 -0.93 39.42
CA GLU A 182 -8.15 0.34 39.16
C GLU A 182 -7.76 1.42 40.18
N SER A 183 -7.42 1.02 41.46
CA SER A 183 -7.03 1.97 42.48
C SER A 183 -5.72 2.68 42.20
N LYS A 184 -4.90 2.08 41.31
CA LYS A 184 -3.62 2.63 40.84
C LYS A 184 -3.69 3.17 39.41
N GLY A 185 -4.86 3.13 38.77
CA GLY A 185 -5.00 3.44 37.33
C GLY A 185 -4.22 2.47 36.45
N GLN A 186 -4.01 1.22 36.91
CA GLN A 186 -3.27 0.21 36.18
C GLN A 186 -4.24 -0.72 35.42
N TRP A 187 -4.07 -0.81 34.12
CA TRP A 187 -4.86 -1.66 33.25
C TRP A 187 -4.05 -2.87 32.79
N GLY A 188 -4.63 -4.06 32.88
CA GLY A 188 -3.98 -5.32 32.51
C GLY A 188 -3.87 -5.56 31.02
N ILE A 189 -4.64 -4.85 30.22
CA ILE A 189 -4.59 -4.91 28.76
C ILE A 189 -5.01 -3.56 28.16
N MET A 190 -4.39 -3.21 27.04
CA MET A 190 -4.82 -2.12 26.19
C MET A 190 -5.05 -2.66 24.79
N LEU A 191 -6.23 -2.48 24.26
CA LEU A 191 -6.57 -2.77 22.88
C LEU A 191 -6.83 -1.45 22.15
N PRO A 192 -6.28 -1.26 20.95
CA PRO A 192 -6.66 -0.12 20.14
C PRO A 192 -8.14 -0.28 19.76
N SER A 193 -8.98 0.65 20.19
CA SER A 193 -10.43 0.69 19.93
C SER A 193 -10.83 2.01 19.31
N THR A 194 -9.95 2.54 18.48
CA THR A 194 -10.16 3.83 17.83
C THR A 194 -11.13 3.71 16.66
N ASN A 195 -11.64 4.82 16.20
CA ASN A 195 -12.53 4.92 15.04
C ASN A 195 -11.80 4.69 13.71
N ASP A 196 -10.57 4.21 13.76
CA ASP A 196 -9.78 3.85 12.60
C ASP A 196 -9.86 2.34 12.28
N ASP A 197 -9.23 1.94 11.20
CA ASP A 197 -9.21 0.57 10.69
C ASP A 197 -8.64 -0.46 11.70
N TYR A 198 -7.87 -0.03 12.71
CA TYR A 198 -7.22 -0.93 13.67
C TYR A 198 -8.20 -1.70 14.56
N GLY A 199 -9.27 -1.06 15.01
CA GLY A 199 -10.29 -1.72 15.83
C GLY A 199 -10.96 -2.87 15.09
N GLY A 200 -11.35 -2.64 13.84
CA GLY A 200 -11.96 -3.65 12.98
C GLY A 200 -11.00 -4.80 12.66
N TRP A 201 -9.72 -4.49 12.46
CA TRP A 201 -8.69 -5.49 12.18
C TRP A 201 -8.44 -6.43 13.37
N ILE A 202 -8.30 -5.90 14.59
CA ILE A 202 -8.14 -6.71 15.81
C ILE A 202 -9.40 -7.52 16.08
N PHE A 203 -10.59 -6.93 15.94
CA PHE A 203 -11.86 -7.64 16.09
C PHE A 203 -11.96 -8.81 15.11
N SER A 204 -11.58 -8.62 13.85
CA SER A 204 -11.55 -9.68 12.84
C SER A 204 -10.61 -10.82 13.22
N ALA A 205 -9.48 -10.55 13.86
CA ALA A 205 -8.58 -11.57 14.37
C ALA A 205 -9.20 -12.38 15.51
N LEU A 206 -9.93 -11.71 16.42
CA LEU A 206 -10.64 -12.37 17.53
C LEU A 206 -11.76 -13.31 17.05
N VAL A 207 -12.51 -12.91 16.03
CA VAL A 207 -13.65 -13.68 15.51
C VAL A 207 -13.21 -14.90 14.68
N ARG A 208 -12.01 -14.81 14.07
CA ARG A 208 -11.50 -15.88 13.18
C ARG A 208 -10.56 -16.88 13.89
N ALA A 209 -10.20 -16.62 15.13
CA ALA A 209 -9.38 -17.50 15.97
C ALA A 209 -10.24 -18.53 16.69
#